data_28b9e37ab4b08caaff2c003839500131
#
_entry.id   28b9e37ab4b08caaff2c003839500131
#
_cell.length_a   1.000
_cell.length_b   1.000
_cell.length_c   1.000
_cell.angle_alpha   90.00
_cell.angle_beta   90.00
_cell.angle_gamma   90.00
#
_symmetry.space_group_name_H-M   'P 1'
#
loop_
_entity.id
_entity.type
_entity.pdbx_description
1 polymer ?
#
loop_
_entity_poly.entity_id
_entity_poly.type
_entity_poly.pdbx_seq_one_letter_code
_entity_poly.pdbx_strand_id
1 'polypeptide(L)'
;GILSWSFFAKTLTRGTTSLQRNSGLIQRIYFPREIYIFSQTGFQLVQLLLSMIVIIPLLYHYGLAPTIQILYFPLAVLLIAMFASGLAFFTSIIQTKVRDMEHIVTVALRIGFYLSPVFYNLDMITGGRIPVEYTDLYLYANPMATYLTMMRCAFTGQPLGIDEFNLAVTISSTVLIYLLGSMYFTRKERKAVKNL
;
A
#
# COMPACT_ATOMS: atom_id res chain seq x y z
N GLY A 1 -5.00 5.00 -10.45
CA GLY A 1 -3.61 4.63 -10.17
C GLY A 1 -2.90 5.60 -9.23
N ILE A 2 -2.80 6.89 -9.58
CA ILE A 2 -2.02 7.91 -8.82
C ILE A 2 -2.47 8.04 -7.37
N LEU A 3 -3.78 8.13 -7.10
CA LEU A 3 -4.29 8.27 -5.73
C LEU A 3 -4.01 7.04 -4.88
N SER A 4 -4.19 5.86 -5.45
CA SER A 4 -3.90 4.59 -4.76
C SER A 4 -2.42 4.45 -4.43
N TRP A 5 -1.55 4.83 -5.38
CA TRP A 5 -0.12 4.89 -5.13
C TRP A 5 0.24 5.92 -4.05
N SER A 6 -0.37 7.12 -4.09
CA SER A 6 -0.14 8.16 -3.07
C SER A 6 -0.58 7.69 -1.69
N PHE A 7 -1.70 6.97 -1.60
CA PHE A 7 -2.16 6.35 -0.36
C PHE A 7 -1.12 5.37 0.19
N PHE A 8 -0.64 4.44 -0.63
CA PHE A 8 0.42 3.49 -0.27
C PHE A 8 1.70 4.19 0.20
N ALA A 9 2.22 5.08 -0.66
CA ALA A 9 3.50 5.75 -0.43
C ALA A 9 3.49 6.62 0.84
N LYS A 10 2.42 7.40 1.05
CA LYS A 10 2.28 8.24 2.24
C LYS A 10 2.09 7.41 3.50
N THR A 11 1.31 6.33 3.45
CA THR A 11 1.12 5.41 4.58
C THR A 11 2.45 4.79 4.98
N LEU A 12 3.22 4.28 4.03
CA LEU A 12 4.52 3.67 4.30
C LEU A 12 5.53 4.69 4.85
N THR A 13 5.69 5.85 4.19
CA THR A 13 6.66 6.86 4.63
C THR A 13 6.33 7.41 6.00
N ARG A 14 5.08 7.80 6.25
CA ARG A 14 4.65 8.33 7.55
C ARG A 14 4.66 7.26 8.65
N GLY A 15 4.32 6.01 8.30
CA GLY A 15 4.42 4.87 9.19
C GLY A 15 5.87 4.60 9.59
N THR A 16 6.82 4.68 8.66
CA THR A 16 8.26 4.52 8.92
C THR A 16 8.75 5.51 9.97
N THR A 17 8.36 6.77 9.87
CA THR A 17 8.81 7.84 10.80
C THR A 17 7.93 7.98 12.04
N SER A 18 6.86 7.21 12.17
CA SER A 18 5.82 7.39 13.19
C SER A 18 6.34 7.31 14.63
N LEU A 19 7.21 6.37 14.95
CA LEU A 19 7.80 6.21 16.28
C LEU A 19 8.72 7.39 16.62
N GLN A 20 9.55 7.81 15.68
CA GLN A 20 10.53 8.88 15.89
C GLN A 20 9.85 10.24 16.07
N ARG A 21 8.80 10.53 15.28
CA ARG A 21 8.02 11.78 15.39
C ARG A 21 7.23 11.88 16.69
N ASN A 22 6.86 10.76 17.29
CA ASN A 22 6.07 10.70 18.53
C ASN A 22 6.90 10.27 19.75
N SER A 23 8.23 10.34 19.67
CA SER A 23 9.14 9.91 20.75
C SER A 23 8.84 10.56 22.10
N GLY A 24 8.53 11.86 22.11
CA GLY A 24 8.20 12.58 23.33
C GLY A 24 6.92 12.10 24.03
N LEU A 25 5.92 11.63 23.29
CA LEU A 25 4.70 11.02 23.86
C LEU A 25 4.96 9.58 24.31
N ILE A 26 5.70 8.81 23.51
CA ILE A 26 6.03 7.41 23.78
C ILE A 26 6.80 7.24 25.08
N GLN A 27 7.64 8.23 25.44
CA GLN A 27 8.42 8.20 26.68
C GLN A 27 7.62 8.59 27.94
N ARG A 28 6.51 9.33 27.78
CA ARG A 28 5.73 9.86 28.90
C ARG A 28 4.49 9.04 29.26
N ILE A 29 3.91 8.34 28.28
CA ILE A 29 2.64 7.63 28.44
C ILE A 29 2.81 6.19 27.96
N TYR A 30 2.38 5.24 28.78
CA TYR A 30 2.32 3.85 28.38
C TYR A 30 1.11 3.63 27.46
N PHE A 31 1.39 3.48 26.17
CA PHE A 31 0.37 3.31 25.14
C PHE A 31 0.80 2.25 24.10
N PRO A 32 -0.11 1.43 23.55
CA PRO A 32 0.25 0.50 22.48
C PRO A 32 0.77 1.26 21.26
N ARG A 33 2.02 1.04 20.91
CA ARG A 33 2.73 1.85 19.91
C ARG A 33 2.28 1.58 18.48
N GLU A 34 1.66 0.44 18.25
CA GLU A 34 1.01 0.07 16.96
C GLU A 34 -0.01 1.11 16.51
N ILE A 35 -0.67 1.77 17.46
CA ILE A 35 -1.70 2.79 17.20
C ILE A 35 -1.16 3.95 16.37
N TYR A 36 0.13 4.29 16.51
CA TYR A 36 0.72 5.36 15.67
C TYR A 36 0.71 4.99 14.19
N ILE A 37 0.99 3.74 13.84
CA ILE A 37 0.97 3.27 12.45
C ILE A 37 -0.47 3.19 11.96
N PHE A 38 -1.39 2.65 12.76
CA PHE A 38 -2.82 2.60 12.42
C PHE A 38 -3.43 4.00 12.26
N SER A 39 -3.08 4.93 13.12
CA SER A 39 -3.52 6.33 13.03
C SER A 39 -3.06 6.97 11.71
N GLN A 40 -1.81 6.76 11.30
CA GLN A 40 -1.32 7.24 10.00
C GLN A 40 -2.05 6.58 8.83
N THR A 41 -2.28 5.27 8.90
CA THR A 41 -3.03 4.53 7.88
C THR A 41 -4.46 5.05 7.76
N GLY A 42 -5.15 5.25 8.89
CA GLY A 42 -6.50 5.81 8.95
C GLY A 42 -6.58 7.23 8.40
N PHE A 43 -5.60 8.08 8.75
CA PHE A 43 -5.53 9.45 8.21
C PHE A 43 -5.36 9.46 6.68
N GLN A 44 -4.48 8.61 6.14
CA GLN A 44 -4.30 8.51 4.70
C GLN A 44 -5.54 7.90 4.00
N LEU A 45 -6.25 6.99 4.67
CA LEU A 45 -7.52 6.44 4.17
C LEU A 45 -8.57 7.54 4.03
N VAL A 46 -8.74 8.37 5.06
CA VAL A 46 -9.66 9.52 4.98
C VAL A 46 -9.27 10.45 3.84
N GLN A 47 -7.98 10.75 3.67
CA GLN A 47 -7.50 11.56 2.56
C GLN A 47 -7.79 10.95 1.19
N LEU A 48 -7.65 9.62 1.04
CA LEU A 48 -8.03 8.90 -0.18
C LEU A 48 -9.54 9.04 -0.45
N LEU A 49 -10.38 8.80 0.55
CA LEU A 49 -11.84 8.89 0.41
C LEU A 49 -12.30 10.30 0.04
N LEU A 50 -11.74 11.34 0.67
CA LEU A 50 -12.00 12.73 0.30
C LEU A 50 -11.61 13.03 -1.16
N SER A 51 -10.48 12.48 -1.61
CA SER A 51 -10.06 12.64 -3.01
C SER A 51 -11.02 11.94 -3.98
N MET A 52 -11.65 10.83 -3.56
CA MET A 52 -12.64 10.11 -4.39
C MET A 52 -13.93 10.91 -4.56
N ILE A 53 -14.35 11.73 -3.58
CA ILE A 53 -15.51 12.62 -3.69
C ILE A 53 -15.40 13.54 -4.90
N VAL A 54 -14.19 13.97 -5.23
CA VAL A 54 -13.94 14.84 -6.40
C VAL A 54 -13.90 14.05 -7.70
N ILE A 55 -13.39 12.82 -7.65
CA ILE A 55 -13.21 12.00 -8.87
C ILE A 55 -14.49 11.31 -9.32
N ILE A 56 -15.35 10.87 -8.39
CA ILE A 56 -16.59 10.16 -8.72
C ILE A 56 -17.51 10.97 -9.66
N PRO A 57 -17.81 12.27 -9.40
CA PRO A 57 -18.59 13.09 -10.33
C PRO A 57 -17.93 13.21 -11.72
N LEU A 58 -16.61 13.31 -11.76
CA LEU A 58 -15.87 13.39 -13.02
C LEU A 58 -16.01 12.10 -13.84
N LEU A 59 -15.89 10.93 -13.20
CA LEU A 59 -16.08 9.63 -13.86
C LEU A 59 -17.49 9.49 -14.41
N TYR A 60 -18.50 9.91 -13.64
CA TYR A 60 -19.89 9.91 -14.10
C TYR A 60 -20.11 10.81 -15.31
N HIS A 61 -19.49 11.99 -15.36
CA HIS A 61 -19.54 12.91 -16.51
C HIS A 61 -18.95 12.28 -17.79
N TYR A 62 -17.94 11.41 -17.66
CA TYR A 62 -17.33 10.66 -18.77
C TYR A 62 -18.09 9.36 -19.12
N GLY A 63 -19.28 9.13 -18.57
CA GLY A 63 -20.11 7.96 -18.86
C GLY A 63 -19.66 6.67 -18.21
N LEU A 64 -18.73 6.73 -17.24
CA LEU A 64 -18.30 5.58 -16.45
C LEU A 64 -19.28 5.39 -15.29
N ALA A 65 -20.31 4.57 -15.51
CA ALA A 65 -21.28 4.25 -14.47
C ALA A 65 -20.73 3.14 -13.54
N PRO A 66 -21.03 3.21 -12.24
CA PRO A 66 -20.63 2.18 -11.29
C PRO A 66 -21.28 0.84 -11.67
N THR A 67 -20.45 -0.18 -11.86
CA THR A 67 -20.84 -1.55 -12.14
C THR A 67 -20.65 -2.41 -10.88
N ILE A 68 -21.05 -3.67 -10.88
CA ILE A 68 -20.82 -4.62 -9.78
C ILE A 68 -19.33 -4.68 -9.35
N GLN A 69 -18.43 -4.38 -10.28
CA GLN A 69 -16.98 -4.35 -10.07
C GLN A 69 -16.52 -3.25 -9.09
N ILE A 70 -17.38 -2.28 -8.71
CA ILE A 70 -17.08 -1.31 -7.67
C ILE A 70 -16.73 -1.98 -6.33
N LEU A 71 -17.14 -3.25 -6.17
CA LEU A 71 -16.80 -4.06 -5.00
C LEU A 71 -15.28 -4.33 -4.87
N TYR A 72 -14.54 -4.24 -5.97
CA TYR A 72 -13.07 -4.31 -5.93
C TYR A 72 -12.44 -3.11 -5.23
N PHE A 73 -13.13 -1.96 -5.18
CA PHE A 73 -12.60 -0.75 -4.53
C PHE A 73 -12.30 -0.96 -3.04
N PRO A 74 -13.26 -1.33 -2.17
CA PRO A 74 -12.98 -1.53 -0.75
C PRO A 74 -11.96 -2.65 -0.51
N LEU A 75 -12.00 -3.72 -1.32
CA LEU A 75 -11.03 -4.81 -1.20
C LEU A 75 -9.61 -4.33 -1.53
N ALA A 76 -9.42 -3.61 -2.64
CA ALA A 76 -8.12 -3.06 -3.02
C ALA A 76 -7.60 -2.07 -1.97
N VAL A 77 -8.45 -1.19 -1.44
CA VAL A 77 -8.08 -0.25 -0.37
C VAL A 77 -7.62 -1.00 0.87
N LEU A 78 -8.34 -2.05 1.28
CA LEU A 78 -7.97 -2.87 2.43
C LEU A 78 -6.61 -3.55 2.21
N LEU A 79 -6.39 -4.16 1.04
CA LEU A 79 -5.13 -4.82 0.72
C LEU A 79 -3.95 -3.84 0.68
N ILE A 80 -4.12 -2.66 0.09
CA ILE A 80 -3.10 -1.60 0.10
C ILE A 80 -2.80 -1.15 1.53
N ALA A 81 -3.83 -0.95 2.36
CA ALA A 81 -3.67 -0.55 3.75
C ALA A 81 -2.90 -1.61 4.56
N MET A 82 -3.25 -2.89 4.39
CA MET A 82 -2.56 -4.00 5.04
C MET A 82 -1.11 -4.11 4.57
N PHE A 83 -0.86 -4.03 3.27
CA PHE A 83 0.49 -4.11 2.70
C PHE A 83 1.36 -2.95 3.18
N ALA A 84 0.85 -1.71 3.10
CA ALA A 84 1.57 -0.51 3.53
C ALA A 84 1.88 -0.53 5.03
N SER A 85 0.89 -0.87 5.87
CA SER A 85 1.09 -0.95 7.33
C SER A 85 2.00 -2.12 7.72
N GLY A 86 1.90 -3.27 7.04
CA GLY A 86 2.81 -4.38 7.24
C GLY A 86 4.28 -3.99 7.00
N LEU A 87 4.57 -3.33 5.88
CA LEU A 87 5.89 -2.80 5.60
C LEU A 87 6.30 -1.70 6.59
N ALA A 88 5.36 -0.82 6.99
CA ALA A 88 5.62 0.25 7.95
C ALA A 88 6.01 -0.29 9.34
N PHE A 89 5.45 -1.41 9.77
CA PHE A 89 5.85 -2.09 11.01
C PHE A 89 7.33 -2.49 10.98
N PHE A 90 7.83 -3.04 9.87
CA PHE A 90 9.26 -3.37 9.73
C PHE A 90 10.12 -2.11 9.70
N THR A 91 9.78 -1.17 8.82
CA THR A 91 10.61 -0.01 8.55
C THR A 91 10.65 0.97 9.73
N SER A 92 9.57 1.09 10.51
CA SER A 92 9.54 1.95 11.70
C SER A 92 10.51 1.48 12.79
N ILE A 93 10.64 0.18 13.01
CA ILE A 93 11.63 -0.37 13.96
C ILE A 93 13.06 -0.16 13.46
N ILE A 94 13.28 -0.33 12.14
CA ILE A 94 14.62 -0.11 11.55
C ILE A 94 14.97 1.37 11.63
N GLN A 95 14.03 2.28 11.40
CA GLN A 95 14.21 3.73 11.47
C GLN A 95 14.73 4.19 12.83
N THR A 96 14.34 3.55 13.95
CA THR A 96 14.86 3.91 15.28
C THR A 96 16.35 3.62 15.43
N LYS A 97 16.92 2.74 14.60
CA LYS A 97 18.33 2.38 14.62
C LYS A 97 19.13 3.06 13.52
N VAL A 98 18.53 3.11 12.33
CA VAL A 98 19.13 3.65 11.10
C VAL A 98 18.28 4.83 10.67
N ARG A 99 18.73 6.05 11.02
CA ARG A 99 17.98 7.29 10.78
C ARG A 99 17.72 7.57 9.29
N ASP A 100 18.50 6.96 8.41
CA ASP A 100 18.38 7.12 6.95
C ASP A 100 17.35 6.19 6.29
N MET A 101 16.63 5.36 7.07
CA MET A 101 15.64 4.43 6.53
C MET A 101 14.50 5.16 5.78
N GLU A 102 14.13 6.37 6.22
CA GLU A 102 13.16 7.22 5.51
C GLU A 102 13.61 7.54 4.08
N HIS A 103 14.89 7.84 3.89
CA HIS A 103 15.45 8.10 2.56
C HIS A 103 15.46 6.85 1.69
N ILE A 104 15.83 5.70 2.26
CA ILE A 104 15.81 4.41 1.56
C ILE A 104 14.38 4.09 1.09
N VAL A 105 13.40 4.23 1.98
CA VAL A 105 11.98 4.03 1.64
C VAL A 105 11.53 4.98 0.55
N THR A 106 11.93 6.25 0.61
CA THR A 106 11.56 7.24 -0.40
C THR A 106 12.13 6.89 -1.79
N VAL A 107 13.38 6.44 -1.84
CA VAL A 107 14.01 5.98 -3.10
C VAL A 107 13.34 4.72 -3.62
N ALA A 108 13.08 3.74 -2.75
CA ALA A 108 12.38 2.51 -3.11
C ALA A 108 10.97 2.79 -3.66
N LEU A 109 10.23 3.74 -3.06
CA LEU A 109 8.92 4.16 -3.53
C LEU A 109 9.00 4.85 -4.91
N ARG A 110 10.03 5.63 -5.21
CA ARG A 110 10.23 6.21 -6.55
C ARG A 110 10.44 5.13 -7.60
N ILE A 111 11.30 4.18 -7.32
CA ILE A 111 11.55 3.05 -8.23
C ILE A 111 10.27 2.23 -8.41
N GLY A 112 9.60 1.90 -7.31
CA GLY A 112 8.35 1.15 -7.32
C GLY A 112 7.23 1.85 -8.10
N PHE A 113 7.18 3.18 -8.08
CA PHE A 113 6.21 3.97 -8.83
C PHE A 113 6.32 3.74 -10.35
N TYR A 114 7.53 3.74 -10.88
CA TYR A 114 7.76 3.49 -12.31
C TYR A 114 7.65 2.01 -12.66
N LEU A 115 7.95 1.14 -11.70
CA LEU A 115 7.84 -0.31 -11.89
C LEU A 115 6.39 -0.78 -11.82
N SER A 116 5.49 -0.06 -11.14
CA SER A 116 4.08 -0.41 -10.99
C SER A 116 3.21 0.26 -12.07
N PRO A 117 2.10 -0.35 -12.51
CA PRO A 117 1.24 0.16 -13.58
C PRO A 117 0.37 1.34 -13.09
N VAL A 118 1.02 2.44 -12.64
CA VAL A 118 0.32 3.63 -12.14
C VAL A 118 -0.30 4.42 -13.28
N PHE A 119 0.44 4.61 -14.39
CA PHE A 119 0.01 5.38 -15.57
C PHE A 119 -0.40 4.54 -16.76
N TYR A 120 -0.09 3.24 -16.77
CA TYR A 120 -0.35 2.35 -17.89
C TYR A 120 -1.21 1.17 -17.45
N ASN A 121 -1.84 0.52 -18.42
CA ASN A 121 -2.61 -0.69 -18.15
C ASN A 121 -1.70 -1.91 -18.11
N LEU A 122 -2.15 -2.96 -17.42
CA LEU A 122 -1.44 -4.23 -17.38
C LEU A 122 -1.28 -4.81 -18.79
N ASP A 123 -2.31 -4.66 -19.64
CA ASP A 123 -2.31 -5.10 -21.04
C ASP A 123 -1.17 -4.48 -21.88
N MET A 124 -0.73 -3.28 -21.55
CA MET A 124 0.42 -2.64 -22.22
C MET A 124 1.76 -3.30 -21.85
N ILE A 125 1.83 -3.95 -20.71
CA ILE A 125 3.01 -4.71 -20.27
C ILE A 125 2.97 -6.10 -20.90
N THR A 126 1.83 -6.78 -20.80
CA THR A 126 1.64 -8.16 -21.30
C THR A 126 1.58 -8.22 -22.81
N GLY A 127 1.13 -7.14 -23.46
CA GLY A 127 0.96 -7.05 -24.93
C GLY A 127 2.21 -6.75 -25.74
N GLY A 128 3.45 -6.83 -25.17
CA GLY A 128 4.66 -6.68 -25.98
C GLY A 128 5.92 -6.15 -25.30
N ARG A 129 5.87 -5.71 -24.05
CA ARG A 129 7.07 -5.24 -23.31
C ARG A 129 7.69 -6.32 -22.44
N ILE A 130 6.86 -7.22 -21.91
CA ILE A 130 7.30 -8.39 -21.15
C ILE A 130 6.80 -9.63 -21.86
N PRO A 131 7.64 -10.64 -22.15
CA PRO A 131 7.18 -11.93 -22.64
C PRO A 131 6.13 -12.51 -21.68
N VAL A 132 5.10 -13.14 -22.22
CA VAL A 132 3.97 -13.69 -21.45
C VAL A 132 4.42 -14.58 -20.31
N GLU A 133 5.52 -15.29 -20.50
CA GLU A 133 6.16 -16.17 -19.49
C GLU A 133 6.58 -15.46 -18.19
N TYR A 134 6.90 -14.17 -18.26
CA TYR A 134 7.34 -13.39 -17.08
C TYR A 134 6.22 -12.54 -16.45
N THR A 135 5.02 -12.57 -17.00
CA THR A 135 3.89 -11.79 -16.48
C THR A 135 3.53 -12.22 -15.05
N ASP A 136 3.47 -13.53 -14.82
CA ASP A 136 3.16 -14.08 -13.50
C ASP A 136 4.26 -13.72 -12.48
N LEU A 137 5.51 -13.86 -12.86
CA LEU A 137 6.64 -13.47 -12.01
C LEU A 137 6.60 -11.98 -11.64
N TYR A 138 6.21 -11.12 -12.59
CA TYR A 138 6.04 -9.69 -12.35
C TYR A 138 4.92 -9.42 -11.34
N LEU A 139 3.76 -10.09 -11.47
CA LEU A 139 2.63 -9.95 -10.54
C LEU A 139 2.98 -10.45 -9.13
N TYR A 140 3.73 -11.56 -9.02
CA TYR A 140 4.20 -12.08 -7.73
C TYR A 140 5.20 -11.14 -7.05
N ALA A 141 6.11 -10.55 -7.84
CA ALA A 141 7.12 -9.63 -7.33
C ALA A 141 6.54 -8.25 -6.97
N ASN A 142 5.42 -7.85 -7.58
CA ASN A 142 4.82 -6.53 -7.41
C ASN A 142 3.32 -6.60 -7.05
N PRO A 143 2.97 -6.85 -5.79
CA PRO A 143 1.57 -6.88 -5.35
C PRO A 143 0.80 -5.59 -5.66
N MET A 144 1.51 -4.44 -5.71
CA MET A 144 0.90 -3.16 -6.07
C MET A 144 0.31 -3.15 -7.48
N ALA A 145 0.86 -3.94 -8.42
CA ALA A 145 0.32 -4.06 -9.77
C ALA A 145 -1.12 -4.62 -9.75
N THR A 146 -1.35 -5.65 -8.95
CA THR A 146 -2.68 -6.25 -8.74
C THR A 146 -3.65 -5.25 -8.10
N TYR A 147 -3.24 -4.55 -7.03
CA TYR A 147 -4.12 -3.59 -6.35
C TYR A 147 -4.50 -2.41 -7.24
N LEU A 148 -3.55 -1.88 -8.02
CA LEU A 148 -3.81 -0.78 -8.95
C LEU A 148 -4.74 -1.21 -10.08
N THR A 149 -4.63 -2.45 -10.55
CA THR A 149 -5.53 -3.02 -11.55
C THR A 149 -6.93 -3.20 -10.97
N MET A 150 -7.07 -3.75 -9.76
CA MET A 150 -8.37 -3.86 -9.06
C MET A 150 -9.03 -2.48 -8.90
N MET A 151 -8.25 -1.46 -8.46
CA MET A 151 -8.75 -0.08 -8.33
C MET A 151 -9.23 0.49 -9.66
N ARG A 152 -8.57 0.16 -10.77
CA ARG A 152 -8.96 0.62 -12.10
C ARG A 152 -10.24 -0.10 -12.54
N CYS A 153 -10.29 -1.42 -12.43
CA CYS A 153 -11.47 -2.22 -12.82
C CYS A 153 -12.71 -1.81 -12.04
N ALA A 154 -12.57 -1.44 -10.75
CA ALA A 154 -13.66 -0.95 -9.92
C ALA A 154 -14.39 0.26 -10.53
N PHE A 155 -13.69 1.13 -11.26
CA PHE A 155 -14.25 2.34 -11.84
C PHE A 155 -14.49 2.26 -13.35
N THR A 156 -13.77 1.40 -14.09
CA THR A 156 -13.93 1.27 -15.53
C THR A 156 -14.95 0.20 -15.93
N GLY A 157 -15.35 -0.65 -14.99
CA GLY A 157 -16.26 -1.76 -15.29
C GLY A 157 -15.64 -2.88 -16.13
N GLN A 158 -14.31 -2.85 -16.36
CA GLN A 158 -13.61 -3.88 -17.11
C GLN A 158 -13.33 -5.12 -16.25
N PRO A 159 -13.25 -6.32 -16.83
CA PRO A 159 -12.86 -7.52 -16.10
C PRO A 159 -11.43 -7.37 -15.55
N LEU A 160 -11.15 -8.06 -14.45
CA LEU A 160 -9.87 -7.91 -13.75
C LEU A 160 -8.66 -8.35 -14.59
N GLY A 161 -8.85 -9.34 -15.49
CA GLY A 161 -7.78 -9.83 -16.38
C GLY A 161 -6.59 -10.48 -15.64
N ILE A 162 -6.77 -10.82 -14.38
CA ILE A 162 -5.77 -11.47 -13.52
C ILE A 162 -6.34 -12.82 -13.11
N ASP A 163 -5.56 -13.88 -13.23
CA ASP A 163 -5.96 -15.23 -12.83
C ASP A 163 -6.27 -15.30 -11.34
N GLU A 164 -7.23 -16.15 -10.97
CA GLU A 164 -7.63 -16.37 -9.58
C GLU A 164 -6.44 -16.84 -8.72
N PHE A 165 -5.53 -17.61 -9.28
CA PHE A 165 -4.32 -18.05 -8.60
C PHE A 165 -3.40 -16.88 -8.25
N ASN A 166 -3.14 -15.98 -9.21
CA ASN A 166 -2.34 -14.76 -8.99
C ASN A 166 -2.97 -13.85 -7.93
N LEU A 167 -4.29 -13.74 -7.94
CA LEU A 167 -5.03 -12.99 -6.93
C LEU A 167 -4.87 -13.61 -5.54
N ALA A 168 -5.02 -14.93 -5.43
CA ALA A 168 -4.84 -15.66 -4.17
C ALA A 168 -3.41 -15.52 -3.63
N VAL A 169 -2.39 -15.61 -4.47
CA VAL A 169 -0.98 -15.40 -4.09
C VAL A 169 -0.77 -13.96 -3.58
N THR A 170 -1.31 -12.97 -4.26
CA THR A 170 -1.21 -11.56 -3.86
C THR A 170 -1.87 -11.31 -2.50
N ILE A 171 -3.07 -11.85 -2.28
CA ILE A 171 -3.77 -11.72 -0.98
C ILE A 171 -2.97 -12.43 0.11
N SER A 172 -2.52 -13.66 -0.14
CA SER A 172 -1.77 -14.45 0.84
C SER A 172 -0.45 -13.78 1.22
N SER A 173 0.29 -13.26 0.25
CA SER A 173 1.55 -12.52 0.48
C SER A 173 1.31 -11.23 1.27
N THR A 174 0.22 -10.52 1.00
CA THR A 174 -0.18 -9.31 1.76
C THR A 174 -0.45 -9.63 3.22
N VAL A 175 -1.28 -10.65 3.46
CA VAL A 175 -1.59 -11.10 4.83
C VAL A 175 -0.33 -11.56 5.55
N LEU A 176 0.53 -12.31 4.87
CA LEU A 176 1.80 -12.78 5.43
C LEU A 176 2.71 -11.61 5.82
N ILE A 177 2.91 -10.63 4.93
CA ILE A 177 3.73 -9.44 5.20
C ILE A 177 3.15 -8.63 6.37
N TYR A 178 1.83 -8.47 6.43
CA TYR A 178 1.18 -7.78 7.53
C TYR A 178 1.38 -8.50 8.86
N LEU A 179 1.15 -9.80 8.92
CA LEU A 179 1.33 -10.61 10.14
C LEU A 179 2.79 -10.64 10.60
N LEU A 180 3.73 -10.87 9.68
CA LEU A 180 5.15 -10.87 10.00
C LEU A 180 5.61 -9.48 10.48
N GLY A 181 5.14 -8.41 9.84
CA GLY A 181 5.43 -7.03 10.24
C GLY A 181 4.93 -6.72 11.64
N SER A 182 3.67 -7.03 11.93
CA SER A 182 3.05 -6.86 13.24
C SER A 182 3.78 -7.67 14.33
N MET A 183 4.06 -8.95 14.07
CA MET A 183 4.83 -9.80 15.00
C MET A 183 6.25 -9.28 15.26
N TYR A 184 6.93 -8.82 14.21
CA TYR A 184 8.26 -8.24 14.35
C TYR A 184 8.22 -6.96 15.17
N PHE A 185 7.24 -6.11 14.91
CA PHE A 185 7.03 -4.86 15.63
C PHE A 185 6.80 -5.11 17.13
N THR A 186 5.83 -5.92 17.51
CA THR A 186 5.47 -6.24 18.91
C THR A 186 6.66 -6.82 19.68
N ARG A 187 7.47 -7.67 19.02
CA ARG A 187 8.66 -8.24 19.67
C ARG A 187 9.81 -7.24 19.87
N LYS A 188 9.91 -6.22 19.02
CA LYS A 188 11.07 -5.29 18.99
C LYS A 188 10.75 -3.90 19.48
N GLU A 189 9.48 -3.50 19.60
CA GLU A 189 9.06 -2.15 19.98
C GLU A 189 9.69 -1.67 21.31
N ARG A 190 9.77 -2.55 22.32
CA ARG A 190 10.37 -2.22 23.64
C ARG A 190 11.85 -1.85 23.54
N LYS A 191 12.59 -2.54 22.64
CA LYS A 191 14.01 -2.23 22.40
C LYS A 191 14.19 -0.99 21.53
N ALA A 192 13.27 -0.78 20.57
CA ALA A 192 13.29 0.35 19.68
C ALA A 192 13.16 1.69 20.44
N VAL A 193 12.30 1.73 21.45
CA VAL A 193 12.09 2.95 22.28
C VAL A 193 13.31 3.35 23.08
N LYS A 194 14.17 2.42 23.46
CA LYS A 194 15.44 2.75 24.16
C LYS A 194 16.43 3.50 23.26
N ASN A 195 16.21 3.49 21.94
CA ASN A 195 17.05 4.15 20.94
C ASN A 195 16.44 5.47 20.41
N LEU A 196 15.26 5.86 20.91
CA LEU A 196 14.59 7.12 20.62
C LEU A 196 15.02 8.21 21.60
#